data_8321646087b1b4ff67db26cb71c8d4a8
#
_entry.id   8321646087b1b4ff67db26cb71c8d4a8
#
_cell.length_a   1.000
_cell.length_b   1.000
_cell.length_c   1.000
_cell.angle_alpha   90.00
_cell.angle_beta   90.00
_cell.angle_gamma   90.00
#
_symmetry.space_group_name_H-M   'P 1'
#
loop_
_entity.id
_entity.type
_entity.pdbx_description
1 polymer ?
#
loop_
_entity_poly.entity_id
_entity_poly.type
_entity_poly.pdbx_seq_one_letter_code
_entity_poly.pdbx_strand_id
1 'polypeptide(L)'
;MATSIRKNPVKAPVPPAPRRRLSPAERERQIVEGSVRFFSEHGLDGQLRDLARELGITHTLLYHYFPTKQALIERVYADLFAARWDEEWERLLDDKALEVEVKLTRFYTKYAKRILERDWVRVFVFSGLSDRYITDRYFALLGEKLFPRLVRESRRYLGVPNRSKPTPREMELLMGLHGSIFYMGLRRWVYGLEQPGSKTDPFDEVFVHDRVHGYLQTLPEVFGHGAKPRAAGRTPRRALA
;
A
#
# COMPACT_ATOMS: atom_id res chain seq x y z
N MET A 1 42.10 -38.41 53.71
CA MET A 1 40.88 -38.56 52.92
C MET A 1 40.95 -37.63 51.72
N ALA A 2 41.22 -38.16 50.52
CA ALA A 2 41.38 -37.36 49.30
C ALA A 2 40.08 -37.41 48.47
N THR A 3 39.39 -36.30 48.33
CA THR A 3 38.14 -36.18 47.61
C THR A 3 38.45 -36.01 46.11
N SER A 4 38.12 -37.04 45.32
CA SER A 4 38.27 -37.06 43.86
C SER A 4 37.18 -36.20 43.20
N ILE A 5 37.57 -35.10 42.58
CA ILE A 5 36.70 -34.24 41.77
C ILE A 5 36.55 -34.90 40.38
N ARG A 6 35.39 -35.47 40.09
CA ARG A 6 35.03 -35.95 38.73
C ARG A 6 34.83 -34.74 37.80
N LYS A 7 35.70 -34.57 36.82
CA LYS A 7 35.53 -33.63 35.72
C LYS A 7 34.43 -34.20 34.80
N ASN A 8 33.31 -33.47 34.66
CA ASN A 8 32.29 -33.73 33.63
C ASN A 8 32.90 -33.52 32.24
N PRO A 9 32.67 -34.39 31.27
CA PRO A 9 33.14 -34.18 29.89
C PRO A 9 32.35 -33.04 29.24
N VAL A 10 33.10 -32.02 28.76
CA VAL A 10 32.55 -30.91 27.92
C VAL A 10 32.01 -31.52 26.65
N LYS A 11 30.70 -31.40 26.45
CA LYS A 11 30.00 -31.86 25.25
C LYS A 11 30.54 -31.04 24.03
N ALA A 12 31.11 -31.73 23.05
CA ALA A 12 31.63 -31.09 21.83
C ALA A 12 30.49 -30.33 21.12
N PRO A 13 30.76 -29.15 20.53
CA PRO A 13 29.76 -28.37 19.81
C PRO A 13 29.20 -29.18 18.64
N VAL A 14 27.88 -29.31 18.58
CA VAL A 14 27.17 -29.96 17.48
C VAL A 14 27.45 -29.14 16.22
N PRO A 15 27.97 -29.78 15.13
CA PRO A 15 28.21 -29.04 13.89
C PRO A 15 26.88 -28.45 13.36
N PRO A 16 26.90 -27.21 12.83
CA PRO A 16 25.70 -26.59 12.28
C PRO A 16 25.12 -27.47 11.17
N ALA A 17 23.81 -27.67 11.19
CA ALA A 17 23.11 -28.45 10.18
C ALA A 17 23.44 -27.91 8.77
N PRO A 18 23.64 -28.78 7.77
CA PRO A 18 23.98 -28.36 6.41
C PRO A 18 22.89 -27.40 5.88
N ARG A 19 23.31 -26.18 5.48
CA ARG A 19 22.41 -25.19 4.90
C ARG A 19 21.77 -25.79 3.65
N ARG A 20 20.46 -26.01 3.69
CA ARG A 20 19.68 -26.50 2.54
C ARG A 20 19.94 -25.61 1.33
N ARG A 21 20.35 -26.19 0.22
CA ARG A 21 20.57 -25.48 -1.04
C ARG A 21 19.19 -25.03 -1.57
N LEU A 22 18.97 -23.73 -1.69
CA LEU A 22 17.71 -23.19 -2.24
C LEU A 22 17.62 -23.52 -3.73
N SER A 23 16.42 -23.81 -4.21
CA SER A 23 16.13 -23.86 -5.64
C SER A 23 16.31 -22.47 -6.29
N PRO A 24 16.47 -22.39 -7.62
CA PRO A 24 16.55 -21.10 -8.32
C PRO A 24 15.37 -20.18 -8.01
N ALA A 25 14.14 -20.69 -8.00
CA ALA A 25 12.94 -19.92 -7.69
C ALA A 25 12.90 -19.42 -6.23
N GLU A 26 13.31 -20.28 -5.27
CA GLU A 26 13.42 -19.87 -3.85
C GLU A 26 14.48 -18.79 -3.68
N ARG A 27 15.59 -18.89 -4.40
CA ARG A 27 16.67 -17.91 -4.36
C ARG A 27 16.24 -16.56 -4.95
N GLU A 28 15.58 -16.59 -6.10
CA GLU A 28 15.03 -15.38 -6.72
C GLU A 28 14.06 -14.67 -5.77
N ARG A 29 13.12 -15.41 -5.18
CA ARG A 29 12.18 -14.87 -4.21
C ARG A 29 12.91 -14.25 -3.00
N GLN A 30 13.90 -14.91 -2.44
CA GLN A 30 14.72 -14.39 -1.36
C GLN A 30 15.40 -13.07 -1.73
N ILE A 31 15.92 -12.96 -2.96
CA ILE A 31 16.54 -11.73 -3.44
C ILE A 31 15.49 -10.62 -3.53
N VAL A 32 14.33 -10.88 -4.12
CA VAL A 32 13.26 -9.87 -4.27
C VAL A 32 12.75 -9.40 -2.91
N GLU A 33 12.41 -10.31 -2.00
CA GLU A 33 11.97 -9.97 -0.64
C GLU A 33 13.01 -9.16 0.13
N GLY A 34 14.29 -9.53 0.00
CA GLY A 34 15.37 -8.79 0.60
C GLY A 34 15.58 -7.41 -0.04
N SER A 35 15.38 -7.31 -1.35
CA SER A 35 15.44 -6.03 -2.07
C SER A 35 14.33 -5.07 -1.65
N VAL A 36 13.12 -5.58 -1.41
CA VAL A 36 12.02 -4.78 -0.87
C VAL A 36 12.42 -4.15 0.48
N ARG A 37 12.95 -4.96 1.41
CA ARG A 37 13.43 -4.46 2.70
C ARG A 37 14.56 -3.46 2.55
N PHE A 38 15.56 -3.78 1.74
CA PHE A 38 16.70 -2.91 1.47
C PHE A 38 16.27 -1.56 0.88
N PHE A 39 15.42 -1.56 -0.14
CA PHE A 39 14.92 -0.32 -0.74
C PHE A 39 14.00 0.46 0.18
N SER A 40 13.27 -0.20 1.07
CA SER A 40 12.46 0.48 2.09
C SER A 40 13.30 1.18 3.16
N GLU A 41 14.55 0.73 3.40
CA GLU A 41 15.47 1.35 4.37
C GLU A 41 16.39 2.39 3.72
N HIS A 42 16.98 2.07 2.58
CA HIS A 42 18.09 2.82 1.98
C HIS A 42 17.67 3.64 0.74
N GLY A 43 16.43 3.49 0.26
CA GLY A 43 15.97 4.10 -0.97
C GLY A 43 16.40 3.33 -2.23
N LEU A 44 15.83 3.74 -3.36
CA LEU A 44 16.11 3.10 -4.65
C LEU A 44 17.53 3.37 -5.17
N ASP A 45 18.21 4.40 -4.65
CA ASP A 45 19.60 4.71 -5.04
C ASP A 45 20.64 3.82 -4.33
N GLY A 46 20.22 3.02 -3.34
CA GLY A 46 21.09 2.06 -2.63
C GLY A 46 21.88 1.17 -3.58
N GLN A 47 23.13 0.88 -3.24
CA GLN A 47 24.04 0.12 -4.11
C GLN A 47 23.77 -1.38 -4.03
N LEU A 48 23.72 -2.07 -5.18
CA LEU A 48 23.50 -3.52 -5.24
C LEU A 48 24.58 -4.34 -4.54
N ARG A 49 25.79 -3.78 -4.35
CA ARG A 49 26.84 -4.43 -3.56
C ARG A 49 26.46 -4.52 -2.08
N ASP A 50 25.84 -3.47 -1.55
CA ASP A 50 25.39 -3.44 -0.16
C ASP A 50 24.19 -4.37 0.03
N LEU A 51 23.24 -4.38 -0.90
CA LEU A 51 22.16 -5.36 -0.95
C LEU A 51 22.69 -6.80 -0.94
N ALA A 52 23.67 -7.13 -1.78
CA ALA A 52 24.24 -8.47 -1.81
C ALA A 52 24.88 -8.85 -0.46
N ARG A 53 25.57 -7.91 0.18
CA ARG A 53 26.15 -8.10 1.52
C ARG A 53 25.08 -8.35 2.59
N GLU A 54 23.98 -7.60 2.60
CA GLU A 54 22.87 -7.80 3.54
C GLU A 54 22.17 -9.14 3.33
N LEU A 55 22.05 -9.58 2.08
CA LEU A 55 21.47 -10.88 1.73
C LEU A 55 22.40 -12.07 2.02
N GLY A 56 23.68 -11.82 2.34
CA GLY A 56 24.69 -12.86 2.52
C GLY A 56 24.98 -13.65 1.26
N ILE A 57 24.89 -12.99 0.08
CA ILE A 57 25.16 -13.57 -1.24
C ILE A 57 26.31 -12.81 -1.93
N THR A 58 26.91 -13.43 -2.95
CA THR A 58 27.90 -12.73 -3.77
C THR A 58 27.22 -11.75 -4.74
N HIS A 59 27.92 -10.66 -5.04
CA HIS A 59 27.47 -9.69 -6.05
C HIS A 59 27.25 -10.35 -7.42
N THR A 60 28.11 -11.28 -7.79
CA THR A 60 27.99 -12.07 -9.03
C THR A 60 26.70 -12.89 -9.05
N LEU A 61 26.31 -13.50 -7.91
CA LEU A 61 25.07 -14.25 -7.83
C LEU A 61 23.86 -13.33 -7.98
N LEU A 62 23.88 -12.13 -7.38
CA LEU A 62 22.81 -11.15 -7.56
C LEU A 62 22.64 -10.78 -9.04
N TYR A 63 23.73 -10.47 -9.75
CA TYR A 63 23.69 -10.14 -11.19
C TYR A 63 23.32 -11.32 -12.08
N HIS A 64 23.54 -12.54 -11.65
CA HIS A 64 23.04 -13.72 -12.36
C HIS A 64 21.51 -13.75 -12.43
N TYR A 65 20.82 -13.35 -11.35
CA TYR A 65 19.35 -13.26 -11.31
C TYR A 65 18.82 -11.96 -11.90
N PHE A 66 19.48 -10.86 -11.63
CA PHE A 66 19.07 -9.51 -12.04
C PHE A 66 20.23 -8.79 -12.71
N PRO A 67 20.35 -8.88 -14.04
CA PRO A 67 21.49 -8.33 -14.78
C PRO A 67 21.68 -6.83 -14.63
N THR A 68 20.63 -6.11 -14.26
CA THR A 68 20.65 -4.66 -14.01
C THR A 68 19.87 -4.33 -12.74
N LYS A 69 20.19 -3.19 -12.14
CA LYS A 69 19.41 -2.64 -11.03
C LYS A 69 17.96 -2.37 -11.44
N GLN A 70 17.77 -1.91 -12.68
CA GLN A 70 16.46 -1.65 -13.25
C GLN A 70 15.61 -2.93 -13.33
N ALA A 71 16.17 -4.05 -13.77
CA ALA A 71 15.46 -5.33 -13.80
C ALA A 71 15.00 -5.79 -12.39
N LEU A 72 15.82 -5.51 -11.37
CA LEU A 72 15.43 -5.77 -9.98
C LEU A 72 14.30 -4.85 -9.52
N ILE A 73 14.37 -3.55 -9.83
CA ILE A 73 13.31 -2.57 -9.49
C ILE A 73 12.00 -2.94 -10.20
N GLU A 74 12.06 -3.37 -11.45
CA GLU A 74 10.88 -3.85 -12.21
C GLU A 74 10.23 -5.06 -11.54
N ARG A 75 11.05 -5.99 -11.05
CA ARG A 75 10.54 -7.14 -10.31
C ARG A 75 9.95 -6.75 -8.95
N VAL A 76 10.59 -5.85 -8.22
CA VAL A 76 10.03 -5.28 -6.97
C VAL A 76 8.69 -4.60 -7.26
N TYR A 77 8.57 -3.84 -8.36
CA TYR A 77 7.28 -3.25 -8.75
C TYR A 77 6.22 -4.33 -8.99
N ALA A 78 6.56 -5.37 -9.74
CA ALA A 78 5.62 -6.44 -10.03
C ALA A 78 5.09 -7.14 -8.76
N ASP A 79 5.98 -7.45 -7.82
CA ASP A 79 5.62 -8.21 -6.61
C ASP A 79 5.01 -7.34 -5.50
N LEU A 80 5.55 -6.13 -5.28
CA LEU A 80 5.12 -5.27 -4.17
C LEU A 80 3.91 -4.39 -4.52
N PHE A 81 3.78 -4.00 -5.79
CA PHE A 81 2.75 -3.04 -6.24
C PHE A 81 1.70 -3.70 -7.13
N ALA A 82 2.08 -4.24 -8.29
CA ALA A 82 1.12 -4.75 -9.26
C ALA A 82 0.36 -5.98 -8.75
N ALA A 83 1.06 -6.94 -8.13
CA ALA A 83 0.44 -8.16 -7.59
C ALA A 83 -0.46 -7.91 -6.37
N ARG A 84 -0.40 -6.74 -5.76
CA ARG A 84 -1.28 -6.37 -4.63
C ARG A 84 -2.61 -5.78 -5.08
N TRP A 85 -2.75 -5.45 -6.36
CA TRP A 85 -4.03 -5.02 -6.90
C TRP A 85 -5.06 -6.16 -6.76
N ASP A 86 -6.22 -5.83 -6.21
CA ASP A 86 -7.29 -6.80 -5.97
C ASP A 86 -8.48 -6.50 -6.87
N GLU A 87 -8.82 -7.42 -7.76
CA GLU A 87 -9.95 -7.27 -8.66
C GLU A 87 -11.31 -7.19 -7.93
N GLU A 88 -11.37 -7.65 -6.66
CA GLU A 88 -12.56 -7.45 -5.85
C GLU A 88 -12.86 -5.97 -5.61
N TRP A 89 -11.84 -5.10 -5.62
CA TRP A 89 -12.06 -3.66 -5.49
C TRP A 89 -12.80 -3.08 -6.67
N GLU A 90 -12.50 -3.57 -7.88
CA GLU A 90 -13.22 -3.15 -9.08
C GLU A 90 -14.67 -3.63 -9.03
N ARG A 91 -14.90 -4.90 -8.66
CA ARG A 91 -16.24 -5.47 -8.47
C ARG A 91 -17.05 -4.72 -7.41
N LEU A 92 -16.42 -4.41 -6.27
CA LEU A 92 -17.04 -3.62 -5.20
C LEU A 92 -17.44 -2.22 -5.69
N LEU A 93 -16.55 -1.52 -6.41
CA LEU A 93 -16.82 -0.19 -6.95
C LEU A 93 -17.86 -0.22 -8.09
N ASP A 94 -17.98 -1.32 -8.81
CA ASP A 94 -18.93 -1.50 -9.91
C ASP A 94 -20.33 -1.97 -9.43
N ASP A 95 -20.47 -2.41 -8.17
CA ASP A 95 -21.75 -2.85 -7.60
C ASP A 95 -22.74 -1.68 -7.50
N LYS A 96 -23.85 -1.76 -8.27
CA LYS A 96 -24.90 -0.72 -8.32
C LYS A 96 -25.89 -0.81 -7.15
N ALA A 97 -25.92 -1.91 -6.42
CA ALA A 97 -26.85 -2.11 -5.31
C ALA A 97 -26.40 -1.39 -4.02
N LEU A 98 -25.10 -1.15 -3.89
CA LEU A 98 -24.54 -0.49 -2.71
C LEU A 98 -24.64 1.05 -2.83
N GLU A 99 -24.96 1.68 -1.69
CA GLU A 99 -24.84 3.13 -1.55
C GLU A 99 -23.40 3.59 -1.70
N VAL A 100 -23.20 4.78 -2.30
CA VAL A 100 -21.87 5.26 -2.68
C VAL A 100 -20.95 5.43 -1.47
N GLU A 101 -21.43 6.01 -0.39
CA GLU A 101 -20.66 6.23 0.84
C GLU A 101 -20.19 4.90 1.45
N VAL A 102 -21.09 3.94 1.57
CA VAL A 102 -20.77 2.57 2.06
C VAL A 102 -19.73 1.91 1.17
N LYS A 103 -19.89 2.03 -0.14
CA LYS A 103 -18.99 1.45 -1.13
C LYS A 103 -17.58 2.04 -1.05
N LEU A 104 -17.47 3.37 -1.04
CA LEU A 104 -16.18 4.05 -0.97
C LEU A 104 -15.48 3.79 0.36
N THR A 105 -16.21 3.78 1.48
CA THR A 105 -15.66 3.46 2.80
C THR A 105 -15.09 2.04 2.82
N ARG A 106 -15.87 1.05 2.38
CA ARG A 106 -15.41 -0.35 2.32
C ARG A 106 -14.20 -0.52 1.39
N PHE A 107 -14.24 0.13 0.23
CA PHE A 107 -13.11 0.10 -0.70
C PHE A 107 -11.85 0.66 -0.06
N TYR A 108 -11.88 1.89 0.44
CA TYR A 108 -10.70 2.53 1.00
C TYR A 108 -10.19 1.86 2.27
N THR A 109 -11.06 1.27 3.09
CA THR A 109 -10.64 0.46 4.25
C THR A 109 -9.86 -0.78 3.82
N LYS A 110 -10.38 -1.54 2.85
CA LYS A 110 -9.67 -2.71 2.30
C LYS A 110 -8.37 -2.31 1.60
N TYR A 111 -8.43 -1.25 0.79
CA TYR A 111 -7.27 -0.71 0.07
C TYR A 111 -6.16 -0.28 1.06
N ALA A 112 -6.49 0.53 2.06
CA ALA A 112 -5.52 1.01 3.03
C ALA A 112 -4.83 -0.13 3.78
N LYS A 113 -5.60 -1.11 4.28
CA LYS A 113 -5.08 -2.27 5.01
C LYS A 113 -4.16 -3.16 4.17
N ARG A 114 -4.40 -3.27 2.86
CA ARG A 114 -3.60 -4.11 1.97
C ARG A 114 -2.39 -3.40 1.38
N ILE A 115 -2.52 -2.10 1.11
CA ILE A 115 -1.51 -1.34 0.37
C ILE A 115 -0.58 -0.57 1.32
N LEU A 116 -1.11 0.09 2.36
CA LEU A 116 -0.33 1.00 3.17
C LEU A 116 0.51 0.29 4.24
N GLU A 117 1.21 -0.76 3.85
CA GLU A 117 2.23 -1.42 4.67
C GLU A 117 3.55 -0.64 4.63
N ARG A 118 4.40 -0.85 5.63
CA ARG A 118 5.66 -0.11 5.83
C ARG A 118 6.54 -0.08 4.58
N ASP A 119 6.86 -1.24 4.05
CA ASP A 119 7.79 -1.35 2.93
C ASP A 119 7.18 -0.76 1.66
N TRP A 120 5.89 -0.97 1.43
CA TRP A 120 5.17 -0.40 0.31
C TRP A 120 5.23 1.14 0.34
N VAL A 121 4.84 1.76 1.46
CA VAL A 121 4.81 3.22 1.60
C VAL A 121 6.21 3.82 1.42
N ARG A 122 7.22 3.23 2.06
CA ARG A 122 8.60 3.75 2.02
C ARG A 122 9.21 3.63 0.63
N VAL A 123 9.08 2.46 -0.03
CA VAL A 123 9.57 2.27 -1.41
C VAL A 123 8.87 3.22 -2.38
N PHE A 124 7.55 3.43 -2.21
CA PHE A 124 6.79 4.38 -3.03
C PHE A 124 7.31 5.82 -2.88
N VAL A 125 7.53 6.27 -1.64
CA VAL A 125 8.08 7.61 -1.36
C VAL A 125 9.48 7.75 -1.93
N PHE A 126 10.37 6.78 -1.69
CA PHE A 126 11.73 6.81 -2.24
C PHE A 126 11.74 6.82 -3.78
N SER A 127 10.84 6.09 -4.42
CA SER A 127 10.72 6.16 -5.89
C SER A 127 10.33 7.55 -6.36
N GLY A 128 9.40 8.21 -5.65
CA GLY A 128 9.00 9.58 -5.98
C GLY A 128 10.13 10.61 -5.85
N LEU A 129 11.09 10.36 -4.99
CA LEU A 129 12.28 11.21 -4.76
C LEU A 129 13.48 10.85 -5.66
N SER A 130 13.40 9.75 -6.40
CA SER A 130 14.44 9.27 -7.30
C SER A 130 13.98 9.37 -8.77
N ASP A 131 13.99 8.27 -9.51
CA ASP A 131 13.65 8.20 -10.94
C ASP A 131 12.13 8.15 -11.23
N ARG A 132 11.31 8.03 -10.20
CA ARG A 132 9.84 7.94 -10.22
C ARG A 132 9.28 6.70 -10.95
N TYR A 133 10.11 5.72 -11.29
CA TYR A 133 9.67 4.56 -12.07
C TYR A 133 8.47 3.85 -11.45
N ILE A 134 8.52 3.56 -10.14
CA ILE A 134 7.44 2.87 -9.42
C ILE A 134 6.22 3.78 -9.28
N THR A 135 6.41 5.05 -8.89
CA THR A 135 5.33 6.01 -8.70
C THR A 135 4.57 6.26 -9.99
N ASP A 136 5.26 6.50 -11.10
CA ASP A 136 4.63 6.79 -12.39
C ASP A 136 3.81 5.58 -12.89
N ARG A 137 4.35 4.36 -12.75
CA ARG A 137 3.62 3.13 -13.11
C ARG A 137 2.41 2.87 -12.21
N TYR A 138 2.54 3.14 -10.92
CA TYR A 138 1.42 2.94 -10.00
C TYR A 138 0.31 3.97 -10.25
N PHE A 139 0.64 5.24 -10.50
CA PHE A 139 -0.36 6.22 -10.90
C PHE A 139 -1.01 5.92 -12.25
N ALA A 140 -0.28 5.35 -13.20
CA ALA A 140 -0.87 4.85 -14.43
C ALA A 140 -1.89 3.74 -14.18
N LEU A 141 -1.58 2.77 -13.31
CA LEU A 141 -2.50 1.72 -12.86
C LEU A 141 -3.77 2.30 -12.20
N LEU A 142 -3.61 3.29 -11.30
CA LEU A 142 -4.74 3.97 -10.66
C LEU A 142 -5.59 4.74 -11.70
N GLY A 143 -4.93 5.39 -12.66
CA GLY A 143 -5.59 6.11 -13.76
C GLY A 143 -6.41 5.20 -14.67
N GLU A 144 -5.97 3.96 -14.86
CA GLU A 144 -6.69 2.96 -15.65
C GLU A 144 -7.83 2.31 -14.84
N LYS A 145 -7.51 1.85 -13.64
CA LYS A 145 -8.41 0.94 -12.90
C LYS A 145 -9.27 1.63 -11.85
N LEU A 146 -8.76 2.64 -11.16
CA LEU A 146 -9.41 3.22 -9.98
C LEU A 146 -10.12 4.56 -10.27
N PHE A 147 -9.41 5.54 -10.75
CA PHE A 147 -9.92 6.91 -10.85
C PHE A 147 -11.18 7.04 -11.72
N PRO A 148 -11.32 6.34 -12.86
CA PRO A 148 -12.56 6.39 -13.63
C PRO A 148 -13.78 5.87 -12.86
N ARG A 149 -13.58 4.85 -12.00
CA ARG A 149 -14.64 4.30 -11.15
C ARG A 149 -15.04 5.26 -10.05
N LEU A 150 -14.06 5.88 -9.39
CA LEU A 150 -14.31 6.87 -8.34
C LEU A 150 -15.04 8.10 -8.88
N VAL A 151 -14.65 8.63 -10.05
CA VAL A 151 -15.35 9.73 -10.71
C VAL A 151 -16.80 9.33 -11.04
N ARG A 152 -17.00 8.15 -11.58
CA ARG A 152 -18.35 7.64 -11.87
C ARG A 152 -19.22 7.56 -10.62
N GLU A 153 -18.68 7.03 -9.52
CA GLU A 153 -19.43 6.92 -8.26
C GLU A 153 -19.70 8.29 -7.62
N SER A 154 -18.77 9.23 -7.72
CA SER A 154 -18.98 10.61 -7.27
C SER A 154 -20.11 11.30 -8.04
N ARG A 155 -20.14 11.13 -9.35
CA ARG A 155 -21.24 11.64 -10.20
C ARG A 155 -22.56 10.93 -9.90
N ARG A 156 -22.52 9.61 -9.65
CA ARG A 156 -23.70 8.84 -9.25
C ARG A 156 -24.27 9.34 -7.93
N TYR A 157 -23.44 9.66 -6.96
CA TYR A 157 -23.86 10.23 -5.67
C TYR A 157 -24.67 11.51 -5.84
N LEU A 158 -24.28 12.36 -6.78
CA LEU A 158 -24.98 13.60 -7.11
C LEU A 158 -26.15 13.45 -8.10
N GLY A 159 -26.29 12.28 -8.73
CA GLY A 159 -27.24 12.09 -9.82
C GLY A 159 -26.82 12.80 -11.13
N VAL A 160 -25.52 13.12 -11.28
CA VAL A 160 -24.97 13.77 -12.48
C VAL A 160 -24.56 12.72 -13.51
N PRO A 161 -24.85 12.93 -14.82
CA PRO A 161 -24.48 12.00 -15.87
C PRO A 161 -22.95 11.84 -16.01
N ASN A 162 -22.47 10.60 -16.13
CA ASN A 162 -21.05 10.30 -16.38
C ASN A 162 -20.75 10.25 -17.89
N ARG A 163 -20.91 11.39 -18.60
CA ARG A 163 -20.78 11.47 -20.07
C ARG A 163 -19.55 12.22 -20.56
N SER A 164 -18.89 12.97 -19.71
CA SER A 164 -17.70 13.76 -20.04
C SER A 164 -16.47 13.26 -19.29
N LYS A 165 -15.29 13.60 -19.82
CA LYS A 165 -14.05 13.43 -19.07
C LYS A 165 -14.11 14.25 -17.77
N PRO A 166 -13.47 13.79 -16.68
CA PRO A 166 -13.40 14.57 -15.46
C PRO A 166 -12.65 15.90 -15.71
N THR A 167 -13.14 16.95 -15.09
CA THR A 167 -12.44 18.24 -15.09
C THR A 167 -11.19 18.20 -14.20
N PRO A 168 -10.23 19.09 -14.38
CA PRO A 168 -9.09 19.18 -13.45
C PRO A 168 -9.50 19.37 -11.99
N ARG A 169 -10.57 20.13 -11.72
CA ARG A 169 -11.07 20.37 -10.36
C ARG A 169 -11.71 19.12 -9.73
N GLU A 170 -12.45 18.33 -10.53
CA GLU A 170 -12.97 17.02 -10.08
C GLU A 170 -11.84 16.05 -9.76
N MET A 171 -10.79 16.01 -10.59
CA MET A 171 -9.63 15.16 -10.34
C MET A 171 -8.84 15.60 -9.12
N GLU A 172 -8.65 16.90 -8.91
CA GLU A 172 -7.93 17.43 -7.74
C GLU A 172 -8.66 17.10 -6.42
N LEU A 173 -9.99 17.24 -6.39
CA LEU A 173 -10.78 16.85 -5.22
C LEU A 173 -10.66 15.33 -4.95
N LEU A 174 -10.71 14.52 -6.01
CA LEU A 174 -10.52 13.07 -5.89
C LEU A 174 -9.10 12.72 -5.40
N MET A 175 -8.07 13.39 -5.93
CA MET A 175 -6.69 13.23 -5.46
C MET A 175 -6.54 13.66 -4.00
N GLY A 176 -7.29 14.66 -3.55
CA GLY A 176 -7.36 15.06 -2.14
C GLY A 176 -7.87 13.93 -1.24
N LEU A 177 -8.96 13.24 -1.62
CA LEU A 177 -9.43 12.06 -0.90
C LEU A 177 -8.38 10.94 -0.90
N HIS A 178 -7.90 10.56 -2.09
CA HIS A 178 -6.91 9.48 -2.22
C HIS A 178 -5.62 9.79 -1.45
N GLY A 179 -5.14 11.02 -1.55
CA GLY A 179 -3.96 11.52 -0.82
C GLY A 179 -4.17 11.52 0.70
N SER A 180 -5.37 11.84 1.19
CA SER A 180 -5.67 11.81 2.63
C SER A 180 -5.59 10.40 3.21
N ILE A 181 -5.98 9.38 2.44
CA ILE A 181 -5.82 7.96 2.81
C ILE A 181 -4.34 7.58 2.80
N PHE A 182 -3.60 7.94 1.74
CA PHE A 182 -2.17 7.67 1.67
C PHE A 182 -1.38 8.34 2.81
N TYR A 183 -1.78 9.54 3.21
CA TYR A 183 -1.16 10.27 4.31
C TYR A 183 -1.26 9.53 5.66
N MET A 184 -2.26 8.67 5.86
CA MET A 184 -2.33 7.80 7.05
C MET A 184 -1.11 6.87 7.11
N GLY A 185 -0.73 6.28 5.98
CA GLY A 185 0.48 5.46 5.87
C GLY A 185 1.78 6.27 6.03
N LEU A 186 1.85 7.48 5.44
CA LEU A 186 3.00 8.38 5.60
C LEU A 186 3.26 8.73 7.07
N ARG A 187 2.22 9.14 7.80
CA ARG A 187 2.35 9.47 9.23
C ARG A 187 2.92 8.31 10.03
N ARG A 188 2.46 7.10 9.73
CA ARG A 188 2.88 5.90 10.46
C ARG A 188 4.31 5.48 10.09
N TRP A 189 4.58 5.32 8.80
CA TRP A 189 5.75 4.58 8.34
C TRP A 189 6.93 5.46 7.95
N VAL A 190 6.70 6.77 7.73
CA VAL A 190 7.74 7.72 7.36
C VAL A 190 7.99 8.71 8.51
N TYR A 191 6.92 9.28 9.09
CA TYR A 191 7.07 10.30 10.13
C TYR A 191 7.11 9.73 11.55
N GLY A 192 6.69 8.47 11.75
CA GLY A 192 6.67 7.85 13.07
C GLY A 192 5.70 8.53 14.06
N LEU A 193 4.65 9.19 13.57
CA LEU A 193 3.74 9.98 14.41
C LEU A 193 2.72 9.13 15.19
N GLU A 194 2.62 7.86 14.90
CA GLU A 194 1.79 6.95 15.68
C GLU A 194 2.58 6.37 16.83
N GLN A 195 2.03 6.48 18.05
CA GLN A 195 2.68 5.96 19.23
C GLN A 195 2.80 4.44 19.18
N PRO A 196 3.98 3.86 19.46
CA PRO A 196 4.12 2.43 19.67
C PRO A 196 3.16 1.98 20.78
N GLY A 197 2.34 0.96 20.49
CA GLY A 197 1.38 0.42 21.46
C GLY A 197 -0.02 1.05 21.41
N SER A 198 -0.30 1.97 20.51
CA SER A 198 -1.68 2.39 20.24
C SER A 198 -2.51 1.18 19.83
N LYS A 199 -3.60 0.92 20.56
CA LYS A 199 -4.57 -0.16 20.26
C LYS A 199 -5.47 0.18 19.07
N THR A 200 -5.40 1.42 18.57
CA THR A 200 -6.25 1.89 17.48
C THR A 200 -5.59 1.54 16.15
N ASP A 201 -6.27 0.77 15.33
CA ASP A 201 -5.85 0.52 13.94
C ASP A 201 -5.91 1.86 13.19
N PRO A 202 -4.79 2.38 12.64
CA PRO A 202 -4.78 3.64 11.90
C PRO A 202 -5.67 3.60 10.65
N PHE A 203 -5.96 2.40 10.16
CA PHE A 203 -6.84 2.15 9.02
C PHE A 203 -8.22 1.64 9.47
N ASP A 204 -8.63 2.03 10.69
CA ASP A 204 -9.97 1.78 11.19
C ASP A 204 -11.02 2.40 10.25
N GLU A 205 -12.10 1.66 10.05
CA GLU A 205 -13.17 2.05 9.14
C GLU A 205 -13.77 3.40 9.49
N VAL A 206 -13.81 3.78 10.77
CA VAL A 206 -14.31 5.07 11.23
C VAL A 206 -13.47 6.22 10.67
N PHE A 207 -12.14 6.12 10.75
CA PHE A 207 -11.26 7.16 10.22
C PHE A 207 -11.28 7.27 8.70
N VAL A 208 -11.47 6.14 8.01
CA VAL A 208 -11.66 6.11 6.56
C VAL A 208 -13.02 6.70 6.20
N HIS A 209 -14.08 6.33 6.92
CA HIS A 209 -15.43 6.86 6.72
C HIS A 209 -15.46 8.39 6.83
N ASP A 210 -14.84 8.96 7.87
CA ASP A 210 -14.82 10.42 8.05
C ASP A 210 -14.22 11.16 6.86
N ARG A 211 -13.18 10.58 6.23
CA ARG A 211 -12.55 11.15 5.01
C ARG A 211 -13.46 11.02 3.79
N VAL A 212 -14.08 9.87 3.62
CA VAL A 212 -15.05 9.64 2.54
C VAL A 212 -16.25 10.56 2.72
N HIS A 213 -16.80 10.66 3.92
CA HIS A 213 -17.91 11.54 4.24
C HIS A 213 -17.58 13.00 3.88
N GLY A 214 -16.45 13.53 4.40
CA GLY A 214 -16.01 14.90 4.10
C GLY A 214 -15.84 15.16 2.60
N TYR A 215 -15.28 14.18 1.86
CA TYR A 215 -15.20 14.24 0.41
C TYR A 215 -16.59 14.35 -0.23
N LEU A 216 -17.52 13.47 0.13
CA LEU A 216 -18.87 13.47 -0.44
C LEU A 216 -19.64 14.75 -0.15
N GLN A 217 -19.43 15.37 1.01
CA GLN A 217 -20.04 16.67 1.34
C GLN A 217 -19.52 17.81 0.45
N THR A 218 -18.30 17.72 -0.07
CA THR A 218 -17.72 18.75 -0.95
C THR A 218 -18.12 18.57 -2.42
N LEU A 219 -18.62 17.40 -2.80
CA LEU A 219 -18.94 17.08 -4.21
C LEU A 219 -19.93 18.06 -4.88
N PRO A 220 -21.01 18.54 -4.21
CA PRO A 220 -21.96 19.46 -4.84
C PRO A 220 -21.31 20.73 -5.39
N GLU A 221 -20.29 21.25 -4.70
CA GLU A 221 -19.60 22.46 -5.09
C GLU A 221 -18.66 22.30 -6.30
N VAL A 222 -18.17 21.07 -6.51
CA VAL A 222 -17.15 20.73 -7.53
C VAL A 222 -17.74 20.04 -8.74
N PHE A 223 -18.60 19.04 -8.51
CA PHE A 223 -19.23 18.23 -9.53
C PHE A 223 -20.63 18.72 -9.90
N GLY A 224 -21.25 19.53 -9.04
CA GLY A 224 -22.65 19.90 -9.14
C GLY A 224 -22.97 21.09 -10.06
N HIS A 225 -22.08 21.53 -10.93
CA HIS A 225 -22.34 22.64 -11.85
C HIS A 225 -23.50 22.27 -12.78
N GLY A 226 -24.74 22.45 -12.32
CA GLY A 226 -25.98 22.17 -13.03
C GLY A 226 -27.00 21.26 -12.33
N ALA A 227 -26.70 20.66 -11.18
CA ALA A 227 -27.65 19.81 -10.46
C ALA A 227 -28.25 20.54 -9.23
N LYS A 228 -29.59 20.58 -9.14
CA LYS A 228 -30.27 20.98 -7.89
C LYS A 228 -29.94 19.94 -6.80
N PRO A 229 -29.58 20.35 -5.57
CA PRO A 229 -29.30 19.41 -4.49
C PRO A 229 -30.51 18.52 -4.23
N ARG A 230 -30.30 17.22 -4.26
CA ARG A 230 -31.29 16.24 -3.81
C ARG A 230 -31.47 16.45 -2.30
N ALA A 231 -32.67 16.79 -1.85
CA ALA A 231 -32.98 16.97 -0.44
C ALA A 231 -32.51 15.72 0.34
N ALA A 232 -31.65 15.93 1.32
CA ALA A 232 -31.17 14.91 2.22
C ALA A 232 -32.38 14.22 2.87
N GLY A 233 -32.55 12.95 2.62
CA GLY A 233 -33.58 12.13 3.25
C GLY A 233 -33.38 12.21 4.77
N ARG A 234 -34.42 12.72 5.46
CA ARG A 234 -34.45 12.83 6.92
C ARG A 234 -34.14 11.46 7.52
N THR A 235 -32.98 11.34 8.14
CA THR A 235 -32.64 10.20 9.00
C THR A 235 -33.67 10.16 10.15
N PRO A 236 -34.35 9.04 10.43
CA PRO A 236 -35.23 8.96 11.59
C PRO A 236 -34.37 9.06 12.86
N ARG A 237 -34.63 10.09 13.68
CA ARG A 237 -34.09 10.19 15.04
C ARG A 237 -34.49 8.93 15.80
N ARG A 238 -33.53 8.06 16.09
CA ARG A 238 -33.70 7.03 17.11
C ARG A 238 -33.84 7.71 18.44
N ALA A 239 -35.06 7.64 19.01
CA ALA A 239 -35.33 8.03 20.39
C ALA A 239 -34.51 7.12 21.31
N LEU A 240 -33.65 7.73 22.12
CA LEU A 240 -33.06 7.11 23.28
C LEU A 240 -34.14 7.16 24.40
N ALA A 241 -34.58 5.98 24.77
CA ALA A 241 -35.25 5.73 26.03
C ALA A 241 -34.33 4.85 26.88
#